data_fa42a88e26ba0d5520207a9a90ad4c9f
#
_entry.id   fa42a88e26ba0d5520207a9a90ad4c9f
#
_cell.length_a   1.000
_cell.length_b   1.000
_cell.length_c   1.000
_cell.angle_alpha   90.00
_cell.angle_beta   90.00
_cell.angle_gamma   90.00
#
_symmetry.space_group_name_H-M   'P 1'
#
loop_
_entity.id
_entity.type
_entity.pdbx_description
1 polymer ?
#
loop_
_entity_poly.entity_id
_entity_poly.type
_entity_poly.pdbx_seq_one_letter_code
_entity_poly.pdbx_strand_id
1 'polypeptide(L)'
;MVLKEKTQEAFDFIKTHGGSCKTSEIMEGLGLEKIASVTGRVNSLVKNGLATTEDGGKTEDGKKITIVTLTEAGQNFVPSEE
;
A
#
# COMPACT_ATOMS: atom_id res chain seq x y z
N MET A 1 -4.07 2.51 -17.41
CA MET A 1 -2.93 1.99 -16.65
C MET A 1 -3.28 0.65 -16.03
N VAL A 2 -2.38 -0.30 -16.12
CA VAL A 2 -2.56 -1.62 -15.52
C VAL A 2 -1.50 -1.80 -14.43
N LEU A 3 -1.92 -2.16 -13.23
CA LEU A 3 -1.00 -2.46 -12.15
C LEU A 3 -0.53 -3.91 -12.25
N LYS A 4 0.70 -4.14 -11.84
CA LYS A 4 1.19 -5.51 -11.71
C LYS A 4 0.37 -6.22 -10.65
N GLU A 5 0.22 -7.53 -10.78
CA GLU A 5 -0.60 -8.33 -9.87
C GLU A 5 -0.30 -8.04 -8.39
N LYS A 6 0.97 -8.04 -8.03
CA LYS A 6 1.38 -7.80 -6.64
C LYS A 6 1.05 -6.38 -6.18
N THR A 7 1.27 -5.40 -7.04
CA THR A 7 0.95 -4.01 -6.73
C THR A 7 -0.56 -3.82 -6.60
N GLN A 8 -1.33 -4.47 -7.46
CA GLN A 8 -2.77 -4.40 -7.40
C GLN A 8 -3.33 -5.02 -6.12
N GLU A 9 -2.74 -6.11 -5.65
CA GLU A 9 -3.16 -6.71 -4.38
C GLU A 9 -3.03 -5.72 -3.23
N ALA A 10 -1.90 -5.02 -3.17
CA ALA A 10 -1.70 -4.00 -2.13
C ALA A 10 -2.67 -2.85 -2.29
N PHE A 11 -2.90 -2.41 -3.51
CA PHE A 11 -3.85 -1.34 -3.82
C PHE A 11 -5.26 -1.70 -3.36
N ASP A 12 -5.72 -2.89 -3.71
CA ASP A 12 -7.06 -3.37 -3.33
C ASP A 12 -7.19 -3.50 -1.82
N PHE A 13 -6.14 -3.95 -1.15
CA PHE A 13 -6.13 -4.07 0.30
C PHE A 13 -6.33 -2.70 0.95
N ILE A 14 -5.57 -1.70 0.51
CA ILE A 14 -5.67 -0.34 1.04
C ILE A 14 -7.06 0.23 0.78
N LYS A 15 -7.57 0.03 -0.42
CA LYS A 15 -8.88 0.54 -0.82
C LYS A 15 -9.99 -0.08 0.04
N THR A 16 -9.90 -1.36 0.32
CA THR A 16 -10.85 -2.09 1.17
C THR A 16 -10.80 -1.57 2.61
N HIS A 17 -9.66 -1.05 3.04
CA HIS A 17 -9.48 -0.49 4.38
C HIS A 17 -9.80 1.00 4.44
N GLY A 18 -10.60 1.50 3.53
CA GLY A 18 -11.02 2.89 3.56
C GLY A 18 -10.03 3.87 2.94
N GLY A 19 -9.04 3.36 2.22
CA GLY A 19 -8.07 4.20 1.53
C GLY A 19 -6.83 4.55 2.33
N SER A 20 -6.70 4.03 3.54
CA SER A 20 -5.53 4.27 4.39
C SER A 20 -5.27 3.08 5.29
N CYS A 21 -4.02 2.65 5.37
CA CYS A 21 -3.63 1.58 6.28
C CYS A 21 -2.11 1.61 6.49
N LYS A 22 -1.67 0.86 7.49
CA LYS A 22 -0.24 0.76 7.80
C LYS A 22 0.39 -0.34 6.95
N THR A 23 1.68 -0.19 6.64
CA THR A 23 2.40 -1.21 5.88
C THR A 23 2.39 -2.56 6.61
N SER A 24 2.46 -2.55 7.95
CA SER A 24 2.37 -3.78 8.74
C SER A 24 1.03 -4.49 8.54
N GLU A 25 -0.04 -3.74 8.42
CA GLU A 25 -1.37 -4.32 8.16
C GLU A 25 -1.43 -4.96 6.78
N ILE A 26 -0.82 -4.32 5.79
CA ILE A 26 -0.74 -4.88 4.43
C ILE A 26 0.05 -6.18 4.46
N MET A 27 1.18 -6.19 5.16
CA MET A 27 2.03 -7.36 5.27
C MET A 27 1.26 -8.55 5.85
N GLU A 28 0.55 -8.33 6.94
CA GLU A 28 -0.25 -9.37 7.58
C GLU A 28 -1.42 -9.82 6.71
N GLY A 29 -2.11 -8.85 6.12
CA GLY A 29 -3.30 -9.13 5.31
C GLY A 29 -2.99 -9.90 4.03
N LEU A 30 -1.83 -9.67 3.44
CA LEU A 30 -1.40 -10.38 2.23
C LEU A 30 -0.54 -11.61 2.53
N GLY A 31 -0.25 -11.86 3.79
CA GLY A 31 0.56 -13.01 4.18
C GLY A 31 2.02 -12.91 3.77
N LEU A 32 2.56 -11.69 3.73
CA LEU A 32 3.94 -11.46 3.31
C LEU A 32 4.89 -11.63 4.49
N GLU A 33 6.04 -12.21 4.24
CA GLU A 33 7.03 -12.48 5.28
C GLU A 33 7.93 -11.29 5.57
N LYS A 34 8.12 -10.41 4.59
CA LYS A 34 9.06 -9.29 4.72
C LYS A 34 8.38 -7.96 4.43
N ILE A 35 8.69 -6.97 5.26
CA ILE A 35 8.16 -5.62 5.05
C ILE A 35 8.68 -5.01 3.74
N ALA A 36 9.86 -5.41 3.29
CA ALA A 36 10.42 -4.95 2.02
C ALA A 36 9.50 -5.28 0.83
N SER A 37 8.78 -6.40 0.90
CA SER A 37 7.82 -6.77 -0.13
C SER A 37 6.66 -5.77 -0.19
N VAL A 38 6.20 -5.32 0.97
CA VAL A 38 5.14 -4.30 1.06
C VAL A 38 5.67 -2.96 0.53
N THR A 39 6.87 -2.59 0.97
CA THR A 39 7.47 -1.32 0.56
C THR A 39 7.60 -1.21 -0.95
N GLY A 40 8.02 -2.29 -1.61
CA GLY A 40 8.13 -2.31 -3.06
C GLY A 40 6.79 -2.06 -3.76
N ARG A 41 5.73 -2.70 -3.28
CA ARG A 41 4.39 -2.51 -3.82
C ARG A 41 3.88 -1.09 -3.59
N VAL A 42 4.07 -0.59 -2.37
CA VAL A 42 3.65 0.76 -2.00
C VAL A 42 4.41 1.81 -2.82
N ASN A 43 5.71 1.64 -3.00
CA ASN A 43 6.50 2.56 -3.80
C ASN A 43 6.01 2.63 -5.25
N SER A 44 5.55 1.51 -5.80
CA SER A 44 4.97 1.50 -7.13
C SER A 44 3.70 2.34 -7.19
N LEU A 45 2.86 2.26 -6.17
CA LEU A 45 1.65 3.08 -6.09
C LEU A 45 1.99 4.57 -5.96
N VAL A 46 2.96 4.89 -5.10
CA VAL A 46 3.40 6.28 -4.92
C VAL A 46 3.98 6.83 -6.22
N LYS A 47 4.78 6.05 -6.91
CA LYS A 47 5.39 6.44 -8.17
C LYS A 47 4.35 6.72 -9.25
N ASN A 48 3.23 6.01 -9.22
CA ASN A 48 2.13 6.21 -10.15
C ASN A 48 1.16 7.32 -9.70
N GLY A 49 1.43 7.96 -8.56
CA GLY A 49 0.58 9.03 -8.04
C GLY A 49 -0.71 8.55 -7.40
N LEU A 50 -0.82 7.26 -7.11
CA LEU A 50 -2.05 6.68 -6.56
C LEU A 50 -2.08 6.66 -5.04
N ALA A 51 -0.93 6.82 -4.39
CA ALA A 51 -0.84 6.79 -2.94
C ALA A 51 0.26 7.71 -2.44
N THR A 52 0.18 8.06 -1.15
CA THR A 52 1.22 8.79 -0.45
C THR A 52 1.59 8.01 0.79
N THR A 53 2.76 8.28 1.34
CA THR A 53 3.21 7.64 2.57
C THR A 53 3.57 8.69 3.59
N GLU A 54 3.39 8.34 4.86
CA GLU A 54 3.81 9.20 5.96
C GLU A 54 4.29 8.35 7.13
N ASP A 55 5.03 8.99 8.03
CA ASP A 55 5.58 8.31 9.19
C ASP A 55 4.47 8.05 10.22
N GLY A 56 4.27 6.80 10.56
CA GLY A 56 3.28 6.38 11.56
C GLY A 56 3.89 6.06 12.92
N GLY A 57 5.17 6.38 13.13
CA GLY A 57 5.85 6.09 14.39
C GLY A 57 6.64 4.79 14.34
N LYS A 58 6.77 4.15 15.48
CA LYS A 58 7.51 2.89 15.60
C LYS A 58 6.70 1.89 16.43
N THR A 59 6.90 0.62 16.15
CA THR A 59 6.32 -0.46 16.97
C THR A 59 7.11 -0.59 18.26
N GLU A 60 6.61 -1.41 19.19
CA GLU A 60 7.31 -1.71 20.44
C GLU A 60 8.68 -2.33 20.17
N ASP A 61 8.82 -3.04 19.07
CA ASP A 61 10.08 -3.66 18.66
C ASP A 61 11.05 -2.66 18.04
N GLY A 62 10.67 -1.40 17.91
CA GLY A 62 11.49 -0.37 17.31
C GLY A 62 11.45 -0.33 15.79
N LYS A 63 10.54 -1.07 15.18
CA LYS A 63 10.39 -1.08 13.72
C LYS A 63 9.56 0.11 13.26
N LYS A 64 10.04 0.78 12.22
CA LYS A 64 9.34 1.93 11.67
C LYS A 64 8.00 1.52 11.05
N ILE A 65 6.97 2.30 11.39
CA ILE A 65 5.64 2.13 10.80
C ILE A 65 5.46 3.21 9.74
N THR A 66 5.00 2.80 8.57
CA THR A 66 4.66 3.74 7.50
C THR A 66 3.17 3.63 7.22
N ILE A 67 2.49 4.77 7.17
CA ILE A 67 1.07 4.82 6.83
C ILE A 67 0.95 5.12 5.36
N VAL A 68 0.18 4.32 4.66
CA VAL A 68 -0.09 4.48 3.23
C VAL A 68 -1.51 4.99 3.07
N THR A 69 -1.66 6.08 2.34
CA THR A 69 -2.97 6.67 2.09
C THR A 69 -3.15 6.82 0.58
N LEU A 70 -4.29 6.39 0.07
CA LEU A 70 -4.60 6.57 -1.35
C LEU A 70 -4.88 8.06 -1.61
N THR A 71 -4.33 8.57 -2.70
CA THR A 71 -4.64 9.94 -3.15
C THR A 71 -6.03 9.94 -3.77
N GLU A 72 -6.54 11.13 -4.08
CA GLU A 72 -7.81 11.24 -4.80
C GLU A 72 -7.77 10.44 -6.10
N ALA A 73 -6.65 10.54 -6.83
CA ALA A 73 -6.44 9.76 -8.05
C ALA A 73 -6.47 8.25 -7.76
N GLY A 74 -5.89 7.83 -6.62
CA GLY A 74 -5.90 6.44 -6.22
C GLY A 74 -7.28 5.94 -5.86
N GLN A 75 -8.06 6.75 -5.16
CA GLN A 75 -9.41 6.37 -4.76
C GLN A 75 -10.34 6.23 -5.96
N ASN A 76 -10.12 7.04 -6.98
CA ASN A 76 -10.92 7.02 -8.20
C ASN A 76 -10.36 6.06 -9.27
N PHE A 77 -9.18 5.51 -9.01
CA PHE A 77 -8.53 4.64 -9.97
C PHE A 77 -9.24 3.28 -10.04
N VAL A 78 -9.53 2.85 -11.25
CA VAL A 78 -10.08 1.53 -11.51
C VAL A 78 -9.03 0.77 -12.34
N PRO A 79 -8.44 -0.29 -11.80
CA PRO A 79 -7.45 -1.06 -12.54
C PRO A 79 -8.06 -1.58 -13.84
N SER A 80 -7.32 -1.43 -14.92
CA SER A 80 -7.76 -1.94 -16.21
C SER A 80 -7.63 -3.46 -16.25
N GLU A 81 -8.63 -4.10 -16.82
CA GLU A 81 -8.62 -5.55 -16.98
C GLU A 81 -8.09 -5.96 -18.35
N GLU A 82 -7.72 -5.01 -19.14
CA GLU A 82 -7.20 -5.26 -20.50
C GLU A 82 -5.76 -5.72 -20.48
#